data_0a2026a77e6874a1424d136c27baf2f8
#
_entry.id   0a2026a77e6874a1424d136c27baf2f8
#
_cell.length_a   1.000
_cell.length_b   1.000
_cell.length_c   1.000
_cell.angle_alpha   90.00
_cell.angle_beta   90.00
_cell.angle_gamma   90.00
#
_symmetry.space_group_name_H-M   'P 1'
#
loop_
_entity.id
_entity.type
_entity.pdbx_description
1 polymer ?
#
loop_
_entity_poly.entity_id
_entity_poly.type
_entity_poly.pdbx_seq_one_letter_code
_entity_poly.pdbx_strand_id
1 'polypeptide(L)'
;SKIVASSGEESLMWQDIEDELLVSALMASKYGVSDECSEAELERYFNQHRSDYRWELPHFRGAVIQGKDPKEVKKIRKALKKMPYALWKDVIPSLNEQRKGELYVDYGIYQIGSDACVDKLVFGCGDYELKPGMTAVQTVGKKLKKGPEIYRDVENRVKNDCVEMKRQEWLAGLRQKYGIEMDKSVLKTVNNDGSK
;
A
#
# COMPACT_ATOMS: atom_id res chain seq x y z
N SER A 1 -8.06 31.12 -24.91
CA SER A 1 -7.21 31.72 -23.89
C SER A 1 -7.39 31.02 -22.52
N LYS A 2 -7.02 29.75 -22.41
CA LYS A 2 -7.07 28.99 -21.13
C LYS A 2 -5.91 27.99 -20.98
N ILE A 3 -4.78 28.21 -21.68
CA ILE A 3 -3.66 27.21 -21.66
C ILE A 3 -2.40 27.80 -21.00
N VAL A 4 -2.42 29.03 -20.49
CA VAL A 4 -1.19 29.68 -19.94
C VAL A 4 -1.05 29.55 -18.41
N ALA A 5 -2.07 29.06 -17.71
CA ALA A 5 -2.00 28.88 -16.24
C ALA A 5 -1.37 27.56 -15.78
N SER A 6 -1.20 26.58 -16.69
CA SER A 6 -0.68 25.25 -16.31
C SER A 6 0.85 25.13 -16.31
N SER A 7 1.56 26.00 -17.04
CA SER A 7 3.02 25.86 -17.19
C SER A 7 3.84 26.26 -15.95
N GLY A 8 3.29 27.12 -15.11
CA GLY A 8 3.97 27.54 -13.86
C GLY A 8 3.84 26.49 -12.74
N GLU A 9 2.67 25.90 -12.59
CA GLU A 9 2.43 24.86 -11.60
C GLU A 9 3.13 23.54 -11.97
N GLU A 10 3.16 23.21 -13.26
CA GLU A 10 3.95 22.06 -13.74
C GLU A 10 5.45 22.27 -13.52
N SER A 11 5.98 23.48 -13.74
CA SER A 11 7.40 23.78 -13.51
C SER A 11 7.79 23.68 -12.04
N LEU A 12 6.93 24.13 -11.11
CA LEU A 12 7.15 24.01 -9.67
C LEU A 12 7.09 22.54 -9.23
N MET A 13 6.15 21.79 -9.75
CA MET A 13 6.03 20.34 -9.45
C MET A 13 7.26 19.57 -9.95
N TRP A 14 7.81 19.89 -11.11
CA TRP A 14 9.04 19.26 -11.61
C TRP A 14 10.27 19.65 -10.79
N GLN A 15 10.37 20.87 -10.32
CA GLN A 15 11.45 21.30 -9.39
C GLN A 15 11.37 20.58 -8.07
N ASP A 16 10.18 20.41 -7.48
CA ASP A 16 9.99 19.66 -6.26
C ASP A 16 10.40 18.19 -6.42
N ILE A 17 10.08 17.58 -7.57
CA ILE A 17 10.47 16.20 -7.90
C ILE A 17 11.99 16.09 -8.10
N GLU A 18 12.62 17.06 -8.79
CA GLU A 18 14.08 17.08 -8.99
C GLU A 18 14.82 17.24 -7.66
N ASP A 19 14.36 18.12 -6.79
CA ASP A 19 14.94 18.33 -5.46
C ASP A 19 14.76 17.08 -4.58
N GLU A 20 13.62 16.40 -4.65
CA GLU A 20 13.37 15.16 -3.94
C GLU A 20 14.28 14.02 -4.44
N LEU A 21 14.44 13.89 -5.76
CA LEU A 21 15.35 12.92 -6.38
C LEU A 21 16.82 13.21 -6.05
N LEU A 22 17.22 14.48 -6.02
CA LEU A 22 18.58 14.91 -5.65
C LEU A 22 18.89 14.60 -4.19
N VAL A 23 17.96 14.88 -3.27
CA VAL A 23 18.07 14.55 -1.86
C VAL A 23 18.16 13.04 -1.68
N SER A 24 17.30 12.28 -2.36
CA SER A 24 17.27 10.83 -2.34
C SER A 24 18.57 10.21 -2.85
N ALA A 25 19.10 10.71 -3.98
CA ALA A 25 20.37 10.27 -4.54
C ALA A 25 21.57 10.62 -3.65
N LEU A 26 21.55 11.78 -3.00
CA LEU A 26 22.56 12.20 -2.01
C LEU A 26 22.51 11.32 -0.75
N MET A 27 21.31 10.97 -0.27
CA MET A 27 21.11 10.08 0.86
C MET A 27 21.68 8.68 0.55
N ALA A 28 21.37 8.13 -0.62
CA ALA A 28 21.85 6.82 -1.04
C ALA A 28 23.36 6.80 -1.29
N SER A 29 23.88 7.78 -2.02
CA SER A 29 25.30 7.84 -2.46
C SER A 29 26.27 8.18 -1.35
N LYS A 30 25.92 9.11 -0.47
CA LYS A 30 26.87 9.68 0.49
C LYS A 30 26.74 9.13 1.90
N TYR A 31 25.57 8.61 2.25
CA TYR A 31 25.25 8.19 3.61
C TYR A 31 24.74 6.75 3.71
N GLY A 32 24.60 6.03 2.60
CA GLY A 32 24.10 4.65 2.59
C GLY A 32 22.66 4.51 3.09
N VAL A 33 21.90 5.60 3.11
CA VAL A 33 20.49 5.58 3.51
C VAL A 33 19.67 5.13 2.31
N SER A 34 19.18 3.92 2.36
CA SER A 34 18.27 3.39 1.34
C SER A 34 16.90 4.05 1.46
N ASP A 35 16.30 4.44 0.33
CA ASP A 35 14.90 4.86 0.24
C ASP A 35 13.94 3.69 0.48
N GLU A 36 14.47 2.50 0.71
CA GLU A 36 13.68 1.30 0.99
C GLU A 36 13.88 0.85 2.43
N CYS A 37 12.80 0.38 3.03
CA CYS A 37 12.84 -0.32 4.31
C CYS A 37 12.83 -1.83 4.07
N SER A 38 13.72 -2.55 4.75
CA SER A 38 13.70 -4.01 4.78
C SER A 38 12.43 -4.55 5.46
N GLU A 39 12.06 -5.80 5.19
CA GLU A 39 10.89 -6.44 5.84
C GLU A 39 10.97 -6.36 7.36
N ALA A 40 12.15 -6.54 7.96
CA ALA A 40 12.35 -6.46 9.40
C ALA A 40 12.13 -5.03 9.95
N GLU A 41 12.52 -4.00 9.19
CA GLU A 41 12.27 -2.60 9.54
C GLU A 41 10.79 -2.26 9.44
N LEU A 42 10.11 -2.71 8.38
CA LEU A 42 8.67 -2.52 8.20
C LEU A 42 7.86 -3.18 9.33
N GLU A 43 8.23 -4.40 9.71
CA GLU A 43 7.56 -5.11 10.80
C GLU A 43 7.77 -4.41 12.14
N ARG A 44 9.01 -3.98 12.42
CA ARG A 44 9.34 -3.23 13.64
C ARG A 44 8.59 -1.90 13.69
N TYR A 45 8.62 -1.12 12.60
CA TYR A 45 7.93 0.15 12.50
C TYR A 45 6.42 -0.01 12.73
N PHE A 46 5.79 -0.95 12.02
CA PHE A 46 4.37 -1.26 12.20
C PHE A 46 4.02 -1.62 13.64
N ASN A 47 4.82 -2.46 14.29
CA ASN A 47 4.55 -2.88 15.67
C ASN A 47 4.65 -1.72 16.67
N GLN A 48 5.55 -0.77 16.44
CA GLN A 48 5.70 0.45 17.26
C GLN A 48 4.56 1.46 17.02
N HIS A 49 4.05 1.54 15.78
CA HIS A 49 3.06 2.53 15.34
C HIS A 49 1.68 1.91 15.05
N ARG A 50 1.41 0.74 15.57
CA ARG A 50 0.18 -0.02 15.27
C ARG A 50 -1.11 0.76 15.52
N SER A 51 -1.13 1.65 16.50
CA SER A 51 -2.28 2.49 16.83
C SER A 51 -2.67 3.46 15.71
N ASP A 52 -1.73 3.81 14.85
CA ASP A 52 -1.89 4.80 13.77
C ASP A 52 -2.58 4.21 12.54
N TYR A 53 -2.67 2.86 12.48
CA TYR A 53 -3.25 2.09 11.38
C TYR A 53 -4.64 1.54 11.69
N ARG A 54 -5.41 2.19 12.56
CA ARG A 54 -6.79 1.75 12.88
C ARG A 54 -7.71 1.91 11.68
N TRP A 55 -8.67 0.99 11.59
CA TRP A 55 -9.75 1.02 10.60
C TRP A 55 -11.08 1.31 11.27
N GLU A 56 -11.89 2.11 10.63
CA GLU A 56 -13.26 2.41 11.08
C GLU A 56 -14.23 1.29 10.69
N LEU A 57 -14.00 0.67 9.54
CA LEU A 57 -14.83 -0.40 8.99
C LEU A 57 -14.11 -1.75 9.06
N PRO A 58 -14.86 -2.86 9.16
CA PRO A 58 -14.26 -4.19 9.13
C PRO A 58 -13.65 -4.50 7.77
N HIS A 59 -12.52 -5.22 7.79
CA HIS A 59 -11.81 -5.67 6.61
C HIS A 59 -11.73 -7.19 6.56
N PHE A 60 -11.47 -7.73 5.39
CA PHE A 60 -11.19 -9.13 5.15
C PHE A 60 -9.83 -9.27 4.47
N ARG A 61 -8.90 -9.95 5.12
CA ARG A 61 -7.65 -10.38 4.51
C ARG A 61 -7.84 -11.76 3.93
N GLY A 62 -7.81 -11.88 2.60
CA GLY A 62 -8.11 -13.17 2.00
C GLY A 62 -8.05 -13.19 0.49
N ALA A 63 -8.60 -14.24 -0.08
CA ALA A 63 -8.77 -14.40 -1.52
C ALA A 63 -10.22 -14.73 -1.89
N VAL A 64 -10.61 -14.26 -3.07
CA VAL A 64 -11.83 -14.63 -3.80
C VAL A 64 -11.39 -15.54 -4.94
N ILE A 65 -11.97 -16.74 -5.00
CA ILE A 65 -11.64 -17.78 -5.98
C ILE A 65 -12.87 -18.03 -6.83
N GLN A 66 -12.82 -17.72 -8.11
CA GLN A 66 -13.87 -18.00 -9.07
C GLN A 66 -13.38 -19.01 -10.10
N GLY A 67 -14.24 -19.94 -10.52
CA GLY A 67 -13.84 -20.96 -11.49
C GLY A 67 -15.03 -21.63 -12.18
N LYS A 68 -14.75 -22.31 -13.30
CA LYS A 68 -15.72 -23.10 -14.04
C LYS A 68 -16.07 -24.42 -13.34
N ASP A 69 -15.08 -25.04 -12.65
CA ASP A 69 -15.29 -26.29 -11.91
C ASP A 69 -15.35 -26.03 -10.40
N PRO A 70 -16.51 -26.26 -9.75
CA PRO A 70 -16.65 -26.13 -8.30
C PRO A 70 -15.68 -27.01 -7.48
N LYS A 71 -15.29 -28.17 -8.03
CA LYS A 71 -14.35 -29.07 -7.34
C LYS A 71 -12.95 -28.48 -7.33
N GLU A 72 -12.54 -27.86 -8.43
CA GLU A 72 -11.26 -27.17 -8.52
C GLU A 72 -11.23 -25.96 -7.61
N VAL A 73 -12.25 -25.11 -7.60
CA VAL A 73 -12.38 -23.96 -6.69
C VAL A 73 -12.21 -24.42 -5.23
N LYS A 74 -12.87 -25.51 -4.84
CA LYS A 74 -12.75 -26.10 -3.50
C LYS A 74 -11.33 -26.61 -3.21
N LYS A 75 -10.65 -27.21 -4.19
CA LYS A 75 -9.26 -27.71 -4.07
C LYS A 75 -8.31 -26.54 -3.84
N ILE A 76 -8.40 -25.49 -4.66
CA ILE A 76 -7.57 -24.29 -4.54
C ILE A 76 -7.80 -23.60 -3.19
N ARG A 77 -9.06 -23.43 -2.78
CA ARG A 77 -9.37 -22.88 -1.44
C ARG A 77 -8.69 -23.66 -0.32
N LYS A 78 -8.72 -25.00 -0.37
CA LYS A 78 -8.06 -25.84 0.64
C LYS A 78 -6.55 -25.68 0.62
N ALA A 79 -5.93 -25.51 -0.55
CA ALA A 79 -4.49 -25.29 -0.70
C ALA A 79 -4.09 -23.93 -0.12
N LEU A 80 -4.76 -22.87 -0.49
CA LEU A 80 -4.50 -21.51 0.02
C LEU A 80 -4.72 -21.41 1.54
N LYS A 81 -5.73 -22.13 2.08
CA LYS A 81 -5.96 -22.15 3.54
C LYS A 81 -4.77 -22.71 4.34
N LYS A 82 -4.00 -23.63 3.75
CA LYS A 82 -2.83 -24.24 4.38
C LYS A 82 -1.54 -23.44 4.13
N MET A 83 -1.54 -22.51 3.20
CA MET A 83 -0.38 -21.75 2.78
C MET A 83 -0.28 -20.44 3.57
N PRO A 84 0.91 -20.03 4.05
CA PRO A 84 1.11 -18.71 4.61
C PRO A 84 0.71 -17.60 3.64
N TYR A 85 0.02 -16.58 4.13
CA TYR A 85 -0.45 -15.43 3.31
C TYR A 85 0.69 -14.75 2.53
N ALA A 86 1.88 -14.68 3.13
CA ALA A 86 3.04 -14.07 2.51
C ALA A 86 3.46 -14.71 1.17
N LEU A 87 3.16 -16.00 0.97
CA LEU A 87 3.49 -16.74 -0.26
C LEU A 87 2.45 -16.57 -1.37
N TRP A 88 1.30 -15.97 -1.07
CA TRP A 88 0.22 -15.82 -2.06
C TRP A 88 0.63 -14.89 -3.20
N LYS A 89 1.45 -13.88 -2.93
CA LYS A 89 1.98 -12.94 -3.93
C LYS A 89 2.77 -13.63 -5.05
N ASP A 90 3.40 -14.76 -4.76
CA ASP A 90 4.23 -15.50 -5.73
C ASP A 90 3.41 -16.59 -6.42
N VAL A 91 2.50 -17.23 -5.70
CA VAL A 91 1.74 -18.39 -6.18
C VAL A 91 0.51 -17.99 -7.00
N ILE A 92 -0.26 -17.01 -6.56
CA ILE A 92 -1.54 -16.67 -7.19
C ILE A 92 -1.38 -16.12 -8.62
N PRO A 93 -0.42 -15.21 -8.92
CA PRO A 93 -0.21 -14.76 -10.30
C PRO A 93 0.12 -15.91 -11.25
N SER A 94 0.99 -16.82 -10.85
CA SER A 94 1.36 -18.02 -11.63
C SER A 94 0.16 -18.94 -11.84
N LEU A 95 -0.67 -19.13 -10.81
CA LEU A 95 -1.88 -19.93 -10.90
C LEU A 95 -2.89 -19.32 -11.88
N ASN A 96 -3.12 -18.01 -11.82
CA ASN A 96 -4.03 -17.32 -12.72
C ASN A 96 -3.58 -17.40 -14.18
N GLU A 97 -2.26 -17.32 -14.44
CA GLU A 97 -1.72 -17.43 -15.78
C GLU A 97 -1.88 -18.87 -16.33
N GLN A 98 -1.56 -19.88 -15.52
CA GLN A 98 -1.69 -21.31 -15.91
C GLN A 98 -3.14 -21.72 -16.15
N ARG A 99 -4.10 -21.07 -15.48
CA ARG A 99 -5.53 -21.42 -15.54
C ARG A 99 -6.39 -20.32 -16.15
N LYS A 100 -5.78 -19.52 -17.01
CA LYS A 100 -6.45 -18.41 -17.69
C LYS A 100 -7.74 -18.84 -18.37
N GLY A 101 -8.84 -18.15 -18.02
CA GLY A 101 -10.18 -18.44 -18.54
C GLY A 101 -10.92 -19.62 -17.89
N GLU A 102 -10.30 -20.37 -16.98
CA GLU A 102 -10.91 -21.45 -16.22
C GLU A 102 -11.04 -21.15 -14.73
N LEU A 103 -10.03 -20.46 -14.19
CA LEU A 103 -9.94 -20.08 -12.80
C LEU A 103 -9.43 -18.63 -12.70
N TYR A 104 -9.92 -17.90 -11.72
CA TYR A 104 -9.46 -16.58 -11.36
C TYR A 104 -9.41 -16.47 -9.84
N VAL A 105 -8.26 -16.07 -9.34
CA VAL A 105 -8.04 -15.82 -7.91
C VAL A 105 -7.60 -14.36 -7.74
N ASP A 106 -8.38 -13.61 -6.99
CA ASP A 106 -7.99 -12.29 -6.49
C ASP A 106 -7.70 -12.38 -5.00
N TYR A 107 -6.72 -11.61 -4.51
CA TYR A 107 -6.35 -11.64 -3.10
C TYR A 107 -5.91 -10.27 -2.61
N GLY A 108 -6.11 -10.01 -1.35
CA GLY A 108 -5.75 -8.73 -0.75
C GLY A 108 -6.46 -8.46 0.57
N ILE A 109 -6.55 -7.16 0.85
CA ILE A 109 -7.32 -6.60 1.94
C ILE A 109 -8.55 -5.93 1.36
N TYR A 110 -9.72 -6.42 1.73
CA TYR A 110 -11.01 -5.93 1.27
C TYR A 110 -11.73 -5.24 2.42
N GLN A 111 -12.04 -3.97 2.25
CA GLN A 111 -12.98 -3.27 3.12
C GLN A 111 -14.41 -3.66 2.74
N ILE A 112 -15.33 -3.67 3.68
CA ILE A 112 -16.76 -3.83 3.36
C ILE A 112 -17.18 -2.75 2.35
N GLY A 113 -17.86 -3.15 1.27
CA GLY A 113 -18.25 -2.30 0.14
C GLY A 113 -17.22 -2.25 -1.01
N SER A 114 -16.06 -2.92 -0.90
CA SER A 114 -15.02 -2.87 -1.95
C SER A 114 -15.08 -4.02 -2.96
N ASP A 115 -15.66 -5.16 -2.60
CA ASP A 115 -15.83 -6.33 -3.49
C ASP A 115 -17.14 -7.05 -3.19
N ALA A 116 -17.98 -7.18 -4.20
CA ALA A 116 -19.32 -7.75 -4.06
C ALA A 116 -19.33 -9.22 -3.60
N CYS A 117 -18.36 -10.03 -4.04
CA CYS A 117 -18.24 -11.42 -3.58
C CYS A 117 -17.85 -11.48 -2.10
N VAL A 118 -16.92 -10.63 -1.66
CA VAL A 118 -16.53 -10.54 -0.25
C VAL A 118 -17.69 -10.02 0.58
N ASP A 119 -18.38 -8.99 0.12
CA ASP A 119 -19.53 -8.42 0.83
C ASP A 119 -20.59 -9.47 1.10
N LYS A 120 -20.95 -10.25 0.08
CA LYS A 120 -21.95 -11.32 0.23
C LYS A 120 -21.45 -12.50 1.04
N LEU A 121 -20.28 -13.06 0.67
CA LEU A 121 -19.82 -14.33 1.22
C LEU A 121 -19.15 -14.20 2.59
N VAL A 122 -18.58 -13.03 2.88
CA VAL A 122 -17.87 -12.79 4.12
C VAL A 122 -18.66 -11.90 5.06
N PHE A 123 -19.16 -10.76 4.59
CA PHE A 123 -19.88 -9.81 5.43
C PHE A 123 -21.39 -10.05 5.51
N GLY A 124 -21.95 -10.80 4.54
CA GLY A 124 -23.37 -11.15 4.52
C GLY A 124 -24.29 -10.04 4.01
N CYS A 125 -23.76 -9.10 3.23
CA CYS A 125 -24.49 -7.98 2.65
C CYS A 125 -24.33 -7.91 1.12
N GLY A 126 -25.25 -7.21 0.46
CA GLY A 126 -25.23 -7.06 -1.00
C GLY A 126 -25.49 -8.35 -1.77
N ASP A 127 -25.34 -8.26 -3.09
CA ASP A 127 -25.40 -9.37 -4.03
C ASP A 127 -24.18 -9.29 -4.95
N TYR A 128 -23.83 -10.42 -5.59
CA TYR A 128 -22.67 -10.49 -6.47
C TYR A 128 -23.00 -11.19 -7.76
N GLU A 129 -22.23 -10.86 -8.78
CA GLU A 129 -22.21 -11.60 -10.05
C GLU A 129 -20.83 -12.25 -10.22
N LEU A 130 -20.84 -13.44 -10.83
CA LEU A 130 -19.60 -14.13 -11.17
C LEU A 130 -18.99 -13.49 -12.42
N LYS A 131 -17.69 -13.59 -12.56
CA LYS A 131 -17.01 -13.23 -13.82
C LYS A 131 -17.60 -14.07 -14.98
N PRO A 132 -17.66 -13.53 -16.19
CA PRO A 132 -18.19 -14.24 -17.34
C PRO A 132 -17.60 -15.64 -17.51
N GLY A 133 -18.48 -16.65 -17.63
CA GLY A 133 -18.09 -18.05 -17.79
C GLY A 133 -17.69 -18.78 -16.51
N MET A 134 -17.69 -18.13 -15.36
CA MET A 134 -17.50 -18.80 -14.07
C MET A 134 -18.83 -19.32 -13.50
N THR A 135 -18.78 -20.44 -12.78
CA THR A 135 -19.97 -21.11 -12.23
C THR A 135 -19.88 -21.26 -10.70
N ALA A 136 -18.72 -21.07 -10.12
CA ALA A 136 -18.51 -21.24 -8.69
C ALA A 136 -17.59 -20.13 -8.14
N VAL A 137 -17.83 -19.76 -6.87
CA VAL A 137 -17.00 -18.86 -6.11
C VAL A 137 -16.86 -19.35 -4.68
N GLN A 138 -15.68 -19.16 -4.11
CA GLN A 138 -15.41 -19.34 -2.69
C GLN A 138 -14.40 -18.30 -2.20
N THR A 139 -14.44 -18.02 -0.90
CA THR A 139 -13.47 -17.16 -0.23
C THR A 139 -12.62 -17.96 0.76
N VAL A 140 -11.40 -17.51 0.98
CA VAL A 140 -10.51 -18.04 2.01
C VAL A 140 -9.74 -16.89 2.64
N GLY A 141 -9.72 -16.82 3.97
CA GLY A 141 -9.05 -15.73 4.68
C GLY A 141 -9.60 -15.52 6.08
N LYS A 142 -9.40 -14.31 6.59
CA LYS A 142 -9.76 -13.89 7.95
C LYS A 142 -10.40 -12.52 7.97
N LYS A 143 -11.49 -12.37 8.74
CA LYS A 143 -12.07 -11.05 9.06
C LYS A 143 -11.19 -10.32 10.07
N LEU A 144 -10.87 -9.07 9.80
CA LEU A 144 -10.10 -8.17 10.63
C LEU A 144 -11.06 -7.10 11.19
N LYS A 145 -11.42 -7.21 12.46
CA LYS A 145 -12.47 -6.37 13.06
C LYS A 145 -11.94 -5.07 13.68
N LYS A 146 -10.68 -5.06 14.12
CA LYS A 146 -10.12 -3.98 14.94
C LYS A 146 -9.00 -3.18 14.25
N GLY A 147 -8.58 -3.60 13.09
CA GLY A 147 -7.46 -3.01 12.36
C GLY A 147 -6.49 -4.07 11.83
N PRO A 148 -5.40 -3.64 11.20
CA PRO A 148 -4.38 -4.53 10.65
C PRO A 148 -3.69 -5.34 11.75
N GLU A 149 -3.38 -6.59 11.46
CA GLU A 149 -2.67 -7.49 12.39
C GLU A 149 -1.19 -7.61 12.05
N ILE A 150 -0.84 -7.45 10.79
CA ILE A 150 0.53 -7.49 10.26
C ILE A 150 0.76 -6.29 9.35
N TYR A 151 2.02 -5.87 9.17
CA TYR A 151 2.35 -4.72 8.32
C TYR A 151 1.86 -4.89 6.87
N ARG A 152 1.79 -6.13 6.37
CA ARG A 152 1.30 -6.45 5.01
C ARG A 152 -0.18 -6.12 4.81
N ASP A 153 -0.95 -5.96 5.87
CA ASP A 153 -2.36 -5.53 5.78
C ASP A 153 -2.49 -4.06 5.35
N VAL A 154 -1.42 -3.28 5.55
CA VAL A 154 -1.30 -1.84 5.22
C VAL A 154 0.08 -1.52 4.63
N GLU A 155 0.61 -2.43 3.83
CA GLU A 155 2.01 -2.45 3.40
C GLU A 155 2.47 -1.13 2.78
N ASN A 156 1.73 -0.60 1.81
CA ASN A 156 2.12 0.64 1.13
C ASN A 156 2.19 1.82 2.10
N ARG A 157 1.26 1.90 3.04
CA ARG A 157 1.24 2.97 4.04
C ARG A 157 2.42 2.84 4.99
N VAL A 158 2.69 1.63 5.49
CA VAL A 158 3.85 1.37 6.37
C VAL A 158 5.17 1.64 5.66
N LYS A 159 5.30 1.30 4.37
CA LYS A 159 6.48 1.61 3.57
C LYS A 159 6.73 3.12 3.51
N ASN A 160 5.72 3.89 3.14
CA ASN A 160 5.84 5.34 3.04
C ASN A 160 6.21 5.97 4.37
N ASP A 161 5.51 5.58 5.45
CA ASP A 161 5.75 6.12 6.79
C ASP A 161 7.15 5.75 7.32
N CYS A 162 7.62 4.52 7.05
CA CYS A 162 8.94 4.05 7.46
C CYS A 162 10.07 4.80 6.72
N VAL A 163 9.92 5.04 5.42
CA VAL A 163 10.86 5.81 4.61
C VAL A 163 10.90 7.27 5.09
N GLU A 164 9.73 7.86 5.34
CA GLU A 164 9.66 9.24 5.86
C GLU A 164 10.30 9.38 7.24
N MET A 165 10.12 8.40 8.13
CA MET A 165 10.82 8.37 9.41
C MET A 165 12.33 8.37 9.22
N LYS A 166 12.89 7.52 8.36
CA LYS A 166 14.32 7.49 8.06
C LYS A 166 14.84 8.84 7.52
N ARG A 167 14.04 9.45 6.65
CA ARG A 167 14.36 10.78 6.09
C ARG A 167 14.40 11.85 7.17
N GLN A 168 13.45 11.86 8.09
CA GLN A 168 13.42 12.81 9.20
C GLN A 168 14.56 12.60 10.18
N GLU A 169 14.90 11.36 10.51
CA GLU A 169 16.05 11.03 11.37
C GLU A 169 17.37 11.51 10.73
N TRP A 170 17.53 11.28 9.43
CA TRP A 170 18.71 11.74 8.70
C TRP A 170 18.82 13.26 8.68
N LEU A 171 17.73 13.98 8.39
CA LEU A 171 17.69 15.44 8.41
C LEU A 171 17.99 15.98 9.81
N ALA A 172 17.46 15.37 10.85
CA ALA A 172 17.75 15.73 12.23
C ALA A 172 19.25 15.54 12.56
N GLY A 173 19.83 14.43 12.11
CA GLY A 173 21.27 14.17 12.25
C GLY A 173 22.15 15.19 11.53
N LEU A 174 21.76 15.62 10.32
CA LEU A 174 22.46 16.68 9.59
C LEU A 174 22.38 18.02 10.31
N ARG A 175 21.19 18.40 10.78
CA ARG A 175 21.01 19.65 11.55
C ARG A 175 21.90 19.67 12.78
N GLN A 176 21.95 18.58 13.52
CA GLN A 176 22.80 18.44 14.69
C GLN A 176 24.30 18.53 14.33
N LYS A 177 24.71 17.84 13.25
CA LYS A 177 26.11 17.78 12.83
C LYS A 177 26.65 19.11 12.29
N TYR A 178 25.83 19.86 11.58
CA TYR A 178 26.23 21.08 10.90
C TYR A 178 25.76 22.39 11.58
N GLY A 179 25.07 22.27 12.71
CA GLY A 179 24.59 23.45 13.47
C GLY A 179 23.59 24.32 12.67
N ILE A 180 22.85 23.70 11.71
CA ILE A 180 21.91 24.44 10.86
C ILE A 180 20.63 24.68 11.66
N GLU A 181 20.48 25.88 12.20
CA GLU A 181 19.21 26.40 12.68
C GLU A 181 18.41 26.91 11.47
N MET A 182 17.34 26.24 11.09
CA MET A 182 16.41 26.81 10.12
C MET A 182 15.58 27.90 10.82
N ASP A 183 15.86 29.15 10.50
CA ASP A 183 15.03 30.27 10.94
C ASP A 183 13.71 30.21 10.16
N LYS A 184 12.66 29.69 10.84
CA LYS A 184 11.31 29.62 10.30
C LYS A 184 10.72 30.99 9.95
N SER A 185 11.31 32.08 10.41
CA SER A 185 10.87 33.43 10.09
C SER A 185 11.27 33.83 8.66
N VAL A 186 12.43 33.37 8.18
CA VAL A 186 12.92 33.61 6.81
C VAL A 186 12.09 32.90 5.78
N LEU A 187 11.63 31.63 6.06
CA LEU A 187 10.74 30.88 5.18
C LEU A 187 9.35 31.54 5.01
N LYS A 188 8.87 32.26 6.03
CA LYS A 188 7.60 32.99 5.94
C LYS A 188 7.70 34.26 5.10
N THR A 189 8.88 34.88 5.02
CA THR A 189 9.08 36.08 4.19
C THR A 189 9.21 35.77 2.71
N VAL A 190 9.77 34.61 2.34
CA VAL A 190 9.90 34.19 0.93
C VAL A 190 8.56 33.87 0.29
N ASN A 191 7.58 33.37 1.06
CA ASN A 191 6.23 33.09 0.57
C ASN A 191 5.30 34.32 0.51
N ASN A 192 5.73 35.49 1.02
CA ASN A 192 4.89 36.69 1.07
C ASN A 192 5.20 37.75 -0.03
N ASP A 193 6.25 37.55 -0.81
CA ASP A 193 6.64 38.50 -1.88
C ASP A 193 5.99 38.23 -3.24
N GLY A 194 5.01 37.29 -3.31
CA GLY A 194 4.28 36.94 -4.51
C GLY A 194 2.94 37.67 -4.72
N SER A 195 2.62 38.70 -3.92
CA SER A 195 1.35 39.43 -4.03
C SER A 195 1.58 40.94 -4.03
N LYS A 196 1.92 41.47 -5.18
CA LYS A 196 1.63 42.86 -5.57
C LYS A 196 1.37 42.93 -7.09
#